data_132d64392d0be7c5455322d40bb47ceb
#
_entry.id   132d64392d0be7c5455322d40bb47ceb
#
_cell.length_a   1.000
_cell.length_b   1.000
_cell.length_c   1.000
_cell.angle_alpha   90.00
_cell.angle_beta   90.00
_cell.angle_gamma   90.00
#
_symmetry.space_group_name_H-M   'P 1'
#
loop_
_entity.id
_entity.type
_entity.pdbx_description
1 polymer ?
#
loop_
_entity_poly.entity_id
_entity_poly.type
_entity_poly.pdbx_seq_one_letter_code
_entity_poly.pdbx_strand_id
1 'polypeptide(L)'
;GDVYKRQSTGSVNTAGFTVQYGSNPETLDPSLNSTVDGANTIITIFEPLLIINENNEVIGGQAESWEESEDGLTWTFTMRDGLKWSDGTDLTAKDFEYSFKRMADPATAAPYAATCLGMIDGYDAAAGFPDADGNPTAEPNPDALNVKASDDGKTLTIVLSYPCSYFDKMAAFASMSPVQQATVEANGDAWCTSPDTYVCNGPFMITEWTPSERIVLSKNPNYVGGWDSSKIVSDSITLLLLEDSSAAFAAYNSGEAVLIKDVPTDEIPSLTKAEDGGDFYVDTILGTYYVSMNLQRDAFKDAKVRKALALAIDRDYVANTIMQGTYSAASNIVGPGIVDENGYFYDNANGGSPYIADDYEANLAEAKKLLEEAGYPNGEGYPTIEYSTNDAGYHVPLAEYLQQAWGDLGITLTINKMEWSSFTPARRAGEYDVARNGWVMDYNLSLIHISEPTRLR
;
A
#
# COMPACT_ATOMS: atom_id res chain seq x y z
N GLY A 1 2.01 -20.33 7.25
CA GLY A 1 1.18 -21.30 7.98
C GLY A 1 1.72 -21.73 9.33
N ASP A 2 2.79 -21.14 9.87
CA ASP A 2 3.40 -21.65 11.11
C ASP A 2 3.65 -20.62 12.23
N VAL A 3 3.12 -19.41 12.11
CA VAL A 3 3.20 -18.39 13.17
C VAL A 3 2.49 -18.83 14.48
N TYR A 4 1.63 -19.85 14.42
CA TYR A 4 0.84 -20.33 15.57
C TYR A 4 1.43 -21.54 16.32
N LYS A 5 2.60 -22.07 15.97
CA LYS A 5 3.14 -23.27 16.62
C LYS A 5 3.93 -23.05 17.91
N ARG A 6 4.11 -21.84 18.38
CA ARG A 6 4.76 -21.56 19.69
C ARG A 6 3.82 -21.40 20.87
N GLN A 7 2.56 -21.75 20.75
CA GLN A 7 1.76 -21.91 21.97
C GLN A 7 2.10 -23.27 22.60
N SER A 8 3.07 -23.26 23.53
CA SER A 8 3.08 -24.26 24.60
C SER A 8 1.67 -24.34 25.18
N THR A 9 1.26 -25.49 25.66
CA THR A 9 -0.03 -25.83 26.30
C THR A 9 -0.40 -24.96 27.53
N GLY A 10 -0.20 -23.65 27.46
CA GLY A 10 -0.68 -22.65 28.40
C GLY A 10 -2.02 -22.08 27.92
N SER A 11 -2.85 -21.65 28.84
CA SER A 11 -4.11 -20.94 28.54
C SER A 11 -3.85 -19.82 27.52
N VAL A 12 -4.68 -19.77 26.46
CA VAL A 12 -4.64 -18.68 25.47
C VAL A 12 -4.78 -17.35 26.25
N ASN A 13 -3.76 -16.50 26.17
CA ASN A 13 -3.84 -15.17 26.78
C ASN A 13 -4.74 -14.31 25.89
N THR A 14 -5.95 -14.03 26.35
CA THR A 14 -6.93 -13.20 25.64
C THR A 14 -6.73 -11.70 25.92
N ALA A 15 -5.87 -11.32 26.85
CA ALA A 15 -5.72 -9.94 27.34
C ALA A 15 -5.18 -8.93 26.29
N GLY A 16 -4.89 -9.41 25.07
CA GLY A 16 -4.32 -8.56 24.03
C GLY A 16 -2.82 -8.71 23.88
N PHE A 17 -2.28 -8.09 22.82
CA PHE A 17 -0.86 -8.08 22.51
C PHE A 17 -0.43 -6.74 21.91
N THR A 18 0.88 -6.48 21.98
CA THR A 18 1.47 -5.24 21.48
C THR A 18 2.40 -5.56 20.29
N VAL A 19 2.28 -4.80 19.21
CA VAL A 19 3.14 -4.91 18.03
C VAL A 19 3.71 -3.55 17.67
N GLN A 20 4.90 -3.52 17.09
CA GLN A 20 5.43 -2.31 16.51
C GLN A 20 4.74 -2.09 15.15
N TYR A 21 4.24 -0.87 14.96
CA TYR A 21 3.54 -0.46 13.74
C TYR A 21 4.43 0.38 12.81
N GLY A 22 5.23 1.26 13.35
CA GLY A 22 6.07 2.22 12.64
C GLY A 22 5.66 3.65 12.95
N SER A 23 5.50 4.46 11.93
CA SER A 23 5.11 5.87 12.07
C SER A 23 3.62 6.03 12.38
N ASN A 24 3.25 7.23 12.78
CA ASN A 24 1.85 7.64 12.83
C ASN A 24 1.24 7.51 11.41
N PRO A 25 0.08 6.86 11.24
CA PRO A 25 -0.54 6.74 9.92
C PRO A 25 -0.90 8.12 9.37
N GLU A 26 -0.73 8.31 8.07
CA GLU A 26 -1.12 9.56 7.40
C GLU A 26 -2.62 9.79 7.53
N THR A 27 -3.38 8.74 7.27
CA THR A 27 -4.84 8.70 7.43
C THR A 27 -5.31 7.26 7.66
N LEU A 28 -6.40 7.11 8.38
CA LEU A 28 -7.15 5.86 8.49
C LEU A 28 -8.54 5.96 7.85
N ASP A 29 -8.80 6.98 7.04
CA ASP A 29 -9.95 7.01 6.13
C ASP A 29 -9.70 6.01 4.98
N PRO A 30 -10.51 4.96 4.81
CA PRO A 30 -10.32 3.97 3.74
C PRO A 30 -10.23 4.58 2.35
N SER A 31 -11.03 5.61 2.05
CA SER A 31 -11.04 6.29 0.75
C SER A 31 -9.77 7.11 0.49
N LEU A 32 -9.12 7.62 1.54
CA LEU A 32 -7.96 8.49 1.44
C LEU A 32 -6.63 7.76 1.63
N ASN A 33 -6.66 6.53 2.14
CA ASN A 33 -5.44 5.77 2.37
C ASN A 33 -4.76 5.36 1.05
N SER A 34 -3.43 5.50 1.02
CA SER A 34 -2.58 5.01 -0.07
C SER A 34 -1.28 4.39 0.45
N THR A 35 -1.25 3.98 1.72
CA THR A 35 -0.07 3.41 2.37
C THR A 35 -0.35 2.00 2.86
N VAL A 36 0.67 1.14 2.83
CA VAL A 36 0.54 -0.27 3.28
C VAL A 36 0.24 -0.34 4.78
N ASP A 37 0.87 0.51 5.59
CA ASP A 37 0.64 0.59 7.03
C ASP A 37 -0.81 1.02 7.33
N GLY A 38 -1.30 2.07 6.68
CA GLY A 38 -2.71 2.46 6.79
C GLY A 38 -3.66 1.35 6.37
N ALA A 39 -3.41 0.68 5.24
CA ALA A 39 -4.22 -0.43 4.76
C ALA A 39 -4.27 -1.60 5.75
N ASN A 40 -3.14 -1.97 6.37
CA ASN A 40 -3.07 -3.03 7.38
C ASN A 40 -3.93 -2.71 8.62
N THR A 41 -3.98 -1.45 9.04
CA THR A 41 -4.88 -1.03 10.11
C THR A 41 -6.33 -1.05 9.65
N ILE A 42 -6.61 -0.50 8.47
CA ILE A 42 -7.96 -0.43 7.89
C ILE A 42 -8.58 -1.82 7.80
N ILE A 43 -7.90 -2.83 7.26
CA ILE A 43 -8.46 -4.21 7.17
C ILE A 43 -8.66 -4.87 8.55
N THR A 44 -8.08 -4.32 9.62
CA THR A 44 -8.29 -4.79 10.99
C THR A 44 -9.55 -4.17 11.62
N ILE A 45 -9.87 -2.92 11.26
CA ILE A 45 -10.96 -2.14 11.85
C ILE A 45 -12.15 -1.92 10.90
N PHE A 46 -11.99 -2.19 9.62
CA PHE A 46 -13.05 -2.23 8.62
C PHE A 46 -13.11 -3.59 7.93
N GLU A 47 -14.25 -3.86 7.31
CA GLU A 47 -14.43 -5.01 6.45
C GLU A 47 -15.18 -4.59 5.18
N PRO A 48 -14.59 -4.78 3.98
CA PRO A 48 -15.23 -4.52 2.71
C PRO A 48 -16.29 -5.58 2.35
N LEU A 49 -16.84 -5.52 1.13
CA LEU A 49 -17.83 -6.49 0.65
C LEU A 49 -17.30 -7.92 0.70
N LEU A 50 -16.09 -8.13 0.24
CA LEU A 50 -15.39 -9.42 0.25
C LEU A 50 -14.08 -9.29 1.04
N ILE A 51 -13.49 -10.41 1.42
CA ILE A 51 -12.19 -10.46 2.12
C ILE A 51 -11.32 -11.57 1.52
N ILE A 52 -10.01 -11.49 1.75
CA ILE A 52 -9.06 -12.52 1.36
C ILE A 52 -8.66 -13.30 2.62
N ASN A 53 -8.87 -14.62 2.60
CA ASN A 53 -8.55 -15.48 3.74
C ASN A 53 -7.07 -15.88 3.77
N GLU A 54 -6.67 -16.63 4.79
CA GLU A 54 -5.30 -17.12 4.99
C GLU A 54 -4.78 -18.04 3.88
N ASN A 55 -5.66 -18.58 3.02
CA ASN A 55 -5.30 -19.40 1.85
C ASN A 55 -5.21 -18.57 0.56
N ASN A 56 -5.31 -17.24 0.67
CA ASN A 56 -5.36 -16.31 -0.46
C ASN A 56 -6.58 -16.50 -1.37
N GLU A 57 -7.72 -16.93 -0.78
CA GLU A 57 -9.00 -17.10 -1.46
C GLU A 57 -9.92 -15.94 -1.13
N VAL A 58 -10.68 -15.46 -2.12
CA VAL A 58 -11.73 -14.47 -1.91
C VAL A 58 -12.95 -15.15 -1.28
N ILE A 59 -13.38 -14.63 -0.15
CA ILE A 59 -14.57 -15.11 0.58
C ILE A 59 -15.47 -13.93 0.93
N GLY A 60 -16.72 -14.21 1.35
CA GLY A 60 -17.65 -13.16 1.75
C GLY A 60 -17.16 -12.42 2.99
N GLY A 61 -17.09 -11.09 2.91
CA GLY A 61 -16.92 -10.17 4.02
C GLY A 61 -18.27 -9.68 4.53
N GLN A 62 -18.61 -8.40 4.30
CA GLN A 62 -19.94 -7.86 4.62
C GLN A 62 -21.04 -8.42 3.69
N ALA A 63 -20.68 -8.82 2.46
CA ALA A 63 -21.57 -9.61 1.62
C ALA A 63 -21.50 -11.10 2.01
N GLU A 64 -22.66 -11.74 2.16
CA GLU A 64 -22.76 -13.17 2.40
C GLU A 64 -22.49 -13.96 1.11
N SER A 65 -22.94 -13.42 -0.03
CA SER A 65 -22.80 -14.02 -1.35
C SER A 65 -22.74 -12.94 -2.43
N TRP A 66 -22.20 -13.31 -3.58
CA TRP A 66 -22.20 -12.46 -4.77
C TRP A 66 -22.37 -13.25 -6.04
N GLU A 67 -22.89 -12.61 -7.07
CA GLU A 67 -23.13 -13.19 -8.37
C GLU A 67 -22.63 -12.25 -9.47
N GLU A 68 -21.95 -12.81 -10.48
CA GLU A 68 -21.55 -12.14 -11.69
C GLU A 68 -22.51 -12.55 -12.83
N SER A 69 -22.96 -11.59 -13.64
CA SER A 69 -23.79 -11.88 -14.82
C SER A 69 -23.01 -12.61 -15.90
N GLU A 70 -23.70 -13.30 -16.81
CA GLU A 70 -23.06 -14.08 -17.89
C GLU A 70 -22.17 -13.23 -18.82
N ASP A 71 -22.45 -11.94 -18.96
CA ASP A 71 -21.68 -10.99 -19.74
C ASP A 71 -20.50 -10.36 -18.96
N GLY A 72 -20.35 -10.70 -17.67
CA GLY A 72 -19.29 -10.19 -16.81
C GLY A 72 -19.44 -8.72 -16.41
N LEU A 73 -20.59 -8.09 -16.69
CA LEU A 73 -20.76 -6.65 -16.48
C LEU A 73 -21.49 -6.30 -15.20
N THR A 74 -22.39 -7.16 -14.72
CA THR A 74 -23.18 -6.86 -13.51
C THR A 74 -22.78 -7.76 -12.35
N TRP A 75 -22.43 -7.14 -11.26
CA TRP A 75 -22.11 -7.81 -10.00
C TRP A 75 -23.17 -7.49 -8.95
N THR A 76 -23.74 -8.51 -8.35
CA THR A 76 -24.79 -8.38 -7.34
C THR A 76 -24.30 -8.99 -6.04
N PHE A 77 -24.21 -8.18 -4.98
CA PHE A 77 -23.78 -8.58 -3.65
C PHE A 77 -24.99 -8.65 -2.71
N THR A 78 -25.19 -9.77 -2.06
CA THR A 78 -26.21 -9.93 -1.00
C THR A 78 -25.56 -9.70 0.35
N MET A 79 -26.03 -8.70 1.08
CA MET A 79 -25.50 -8.34 2.40
C MET A 79 -25.88 -9.36 3.45
N ARG A 80 -25.01 -9.58 4.44
CA ARG A 80 -25.34 -10.40 5.62
C ARG A 80 -26.47 -9.77 6.41
N ASP A 81 -27.26 -10.59 7.09
CA ASP A 81 -28.24 -10.09 8.04
C ASP A 81 -27.59 -9.60 9.33
N GLY A 82 -28.13 -8.53 9.90
CA GLY A 82 -27.73 -8.02 11.22
C GLY A 82 -26.40 -7.25 11.25
N LEU A 83 -25.92 -6.77 10.09
CA LEU A 83 -24.72 -5.95 10.02
C LEU A 83 -24.86 -4.68 10.86
N LYS A 84 -23.77 -4.33 11.57
CA LYS A 84 -23.72 -3.19 12.47
C LYS A 84 -22.41 -2.43 12.30
N TRP A 85 -22.50 -1.14 12.49
CA TRP A 85 -21.36 -0.28 12.80
C TRP A 85 -20.89 -0.49 14.25
N SER A 86 -19.68 -0.04 14.57
CA SER A 86 -19.13 -0.14 15.94
C SER A 86 -19.91 0.63 16.98
N ASP A 87 -20.68 1.65 16.59
CA ASP A 87 -21.60 2.39 17.45
C ASP A 87 -22.96 1.69 17.68
N GLY A 88 -23.16 0.53 17.05
CA GLY A 88 -24.37 -0.29 17.14
C GLY A 88 -25.49 0.08 16.17
N THR A 89 -25.33 1.10 15.36
CA THR A 89 -26.27 1.43 14.28
C THR A 89 -26.22 0.42 13.15
N ASP A 90 -27.29 0.35 12.34
CA ASP A 90 -27.38 -0.61 11.23
C ASP A 90 -26.43 -0.22 10.09
N LEU A 91 -25.75 -1.21 9.53
CA LEU A 91 -24.99 -1.11 8.29
C LEU A 91 -25.74 -1.84 7.18
N THR A 92 -25.82 -1.24 6.00
CA THR A 92 -26.57 -1.74 4.85
C THR A 92 -25.82 -1.53 3.54
N ALA A 93 -26.35 -2.05 2.44
CA ALA A 93 -25.84 -1.78 1.10
C ALA A 93 -25.79 -0.28 0.75
N LYS A 94 -26.61 0.57 1.39
CA LYS A 94 -26.63 2.02 1.18
C LYS A 94 -25.34 2.69 1.66
N ASP A 95 -24.70 2.15 2.70
CA ASP A 95 -23.42 2.66 3.19
C ASP A 95 -22.30 2.42 2.19
N PHE A 96 -22.33 1.29 1.48
CA PHE A 96 -21.40 1.00 0.38
C PHE A 96 -21.67 1.90 -0.84
N GLU A 97 -22.92 2.10 -1.23
CA GLU A 97 -23.30 3.02 -2.30
C GLU A 97 -22.76 4.43 -2.00
N TYR A 98 -23.02 4.94 -0.81
CA TYR A 98 -22.50 6.23 -0.36
C TYR A 98 -20.97 6.28 -0.44
N SER A 99 -20.30 5.27 0.09
CA SER A 99 -18.84 5.26 0.19
C SER A 99 -18.15 5.25 -1.17
N PHE A 100 -18.68 4.49 -2.14
CA PHE A 100 -18.12 4.44 -3.48
C PHE A 100 -18.39 5.74 -4.25
N LYS A 101 -19.57 6.33 -4.11
CA LYS A 101 -19.87 7.65 -4.67
C LYS A 101 -18.99 8.75 -4.05
N ARG A 102 -18.78 8.71 -2.73
CA ARG A 102 -17.84 9.61 -2.04
C ARG A 102 -16.42 9.45 -2.58
N MET A 103 -15.94 8.20 -2.76
CA MET A 103 -14.61 7.95 -3.31
C MET A 103 -14.49 8.45 -4.76
N ALA A 104 -15.54 8.36 -5.58
CA ALA A 104 -15.56 8.85 -6.96
C ALA A 104 -15.60 10.38 -7.06
N ASP A 105 -16.07 11.08 -6.02
CA ASP A 105 -16.14 12.52 -5.97
C ASP A 105 -14.73 13.13 -5.92
N PRO A 106 -14.33 13.97 -6.90
CA PRO A 106 -13.03 14.64 -6.88
C PRO A 106 -12.79 15.50 -5.63
N ALA A 107 -13.85 16.00 -4.99
CA ALA A 107 -13.74 16.76 -3.75
C ALA A 107 -13.16 15.92 -2.60
N THR A 108 -13.32 14.61 -2.63
CA THR A 108 -12.71 13.66 -1.68
C THR A 108 -11.20 13.50 -1.91
N ALA A 109 -10.72 13.76 -3.14
CA ALA A 109 -9.33 13.59 -3.53
C ALA A 109 -8.76 12.18 -3.23
N ALA A 110 -9.57 11.13 -3.42
CA ALA A 110 -9.23 9.76 -3.11
C ALA A 110 -8.14 9.22 -4.07
N PRO A 111 -6.95 8.85 -3.56
CA PRO A 111 -5.81 8.46 -4.40
C PRO A 111 -6.08 7.20 -5.23
N TYR A 112 -6.90 6.29 -4.71
CA TYR A 112 -7.24 5.00 -5.33
C TYR A 112 -8.58 5.01 -6.09
N ALA A 113 -9.24 6.18 -6.25
CA ALA A 113 -10.53 6.25 -6.91
C ALA A 113 -10.51 5.62 -8.32
N ALA A 114 -9.56 6.00 -9.17
CA ALA A 114 -9.45 5.45 -10.52
C ALA A 114 -9.10 3.95 -10.52
N THR A 115 -8.24 3.51 -9.61
CA THR A 115 -7.84 2.10 -9.49
C THR A 115 -9.01 1.23 -9.04
N CYS A 116 -9.77 1.66 -8.04
CA CYS A 116 -10.86 0.89 -7.46
C CYS A 116 -12.16 0.99 -8.26
N LEU A 117 -12.45 2.16 -8.84
CA LEU A 117 -13.76 2.46 -9.42
C LEU A 117 -13.72 2.69 -10.94
N GLY A 118 -12.53 2.81 -11.54
CA GLY A 118 -12.38 3.13 -12.96
C GLY A 118 -12.98 2.12 -13.93
N MET A 119 -13.21 0.86 -13.50
CA MET A 119 -13.92 -0.15 -14.28
C MET A 119 -15.44 -0.06 -14.11
N ILE A 120 -15.95 0.70 -13.13
CA ILE A 120 -17.40 0.84 -12.89
C ILE A 120 -18.00 1.82 -13.90
N ASP A 121 -19.12 1.45 -14.48
CA ASP A 121 -19.84 2.29 -15.43
C ASP A 121 -20.25 3.61 -14.77
N GLY A 122 -20.10 4.69 -15.54
CA GLY A 122 -20.38 6.05 -15.06
C GLY A 122 -19.23 6.70 -14.26
N TYR A 123 -18.09 6.04 -14.03
CA TYR A 123 -16.99 6.60 -13.26
C TYR A 123 -16.44 7.92 -13.84
N ASP A 124 -16.24 7.98 -15.17
CA ASP A 124 -15.71 9.20 -15.81
C ASP A 124 -16.63 10.41 -15.56
N ALA A 125 -17.95 10.22 -15.63
CA ALA A 125 -18.92 11.27 -15.32
C ALA A 125 -18.98 11.61 -13.82
N ALA A 126 -18.82 10.60 -12.96
CA ALA A 126 -18.75 10.80 -11.51
C ALA A 126 -17.54 11.63 -11.11
N ALA A 127 -16.37 11.34 -11.69
CA ALA A 127 -15.11 12.03 -11.45
C ALA A 127 -14.96 13.35 -12.23
N GLY A 128 -15.87 13.66 -13.17
CA GLY A 128 -15.78 14.86 -14.00
C GLY A 128 -14.68 14.81 -15.08
N PHE A 129 -14.25 13.61 -15.50
CA PHE A 129 -13.26 13.47 -16.57
C PHE A 129 -13.84 13.88 -17.93
N PRO A 130 -13.01 14.39 -18.87
CA PRO A 130 -13.43 14.63 -20.24
C PRO A 130 -13.99 13.36 -20.89
N ASP A 131 -14.92 13.54 -21.85
CA ASP A 131 -15.40 12.42 -22.65
C ASP A 131 -14.28 11.81 -23.55
N ALA A 132 -14.63 10.74 -24.28
CA ALA A 132 -13.68 10.06 -25.16
C ALA A 132 -13.07 10.96 -26.25
N ASP A 133 -13.75 12.04 -26.60
CA ASP A 133 -13.32 13.02 -27.61
C ASP A 133 -12.51 14.18 -26.98
N GLY A 134 -12.34 14.18 -25.65
CA GLY A 134 -11.59 15.20 -24.89
C GLY A 134 -12.40 16.49 -24.62
N ASN A 135 -13.72 16.47 -24.82
CA ASN A 135 -14.55 17.61 -24.47
C ASN A 135 -14.75 17.65 -22.95
N PRO A 136 -14.75 18.85 -22.33
CA PRO A 136 -15.10 18.98 -20.93
C PRO A 136 -16.48 18.36 -20.69
N THR A 137 -16.54 17.39 -19.76
CA THR A 137 -17.83 16.89 -19.28
C THR A 137 -18.51 17.94 -18.42
N ALA A 138 -19.76 17.68 -18.03
CA ALA A 138 -20.44 18.46 -17.02
C ALA A 138 -19.64 18.45 -15.69
N GLU A 139 -20.05 19.29 -14.72
CA GLU A 139 -19.56 19.21 -13.36
C GLU A 139 -19.56 17.76 -12.84
N PRO A 140 -18.60 17.38 -11.97
CA PRO A 140 -18.56 16.04 -11.39
C PRO A 140 -19.91 15.64 -10.83
N ASN A 141 -20.33 14.41 -11.12
CA ASN A 141 -21.61 13.89 -10.66
C ASN A 141 -21.43 12.50 -10.04
N PRO A 142 -21.12 12.38 -8.74
CA PRO A 142 -20.93 11.10 -8.07
C PRO A 142 -22.12 10.14 -8.22
N ASP A 143 -23.34 10.66 -8.41
CA ASP A 143 -24.55 9.86 -8.65
C ASP A 143 -24.59 9.19 -10.03
N ALA A 144 -23.70 9.56 -10.93
CA ALA A 144 -23.54 8.87 -12.23
C ALA A 144 -22.86 7.49 -12.08
N LEU A 145 -22.13 7.25 -10.98
CA LEU A 145 -21.50 5.97 -10.72
C LEU A 145 -22.55 4.87 -10.60
N ASN A 146 -22.46 3.84 -11.45
CA ASN A 146 -23.45 2.78 -11.50
C ASN A 146 -23.30 1.74 -10.38
N VAL A 147 -23.47 2.22 -9.16
CA VAL A 147 -23.52 1.48 -7.91
C VAL A 147 -24.84 1.79 -7.23
N LYS A 148 -25.66 0.78 -6.96
CA LYS A 148 -27.00 0.99 -6.44
C LYS A 148 -27.38 -0.03 -5.37
N ALA A 149 -27.76 0.45 -4.21
CA ALA A 149 -28.37 -0.34 -3.17
C ALA A 149 -29.88 -0.54 -3.44
N SER A 150 -30.41 -1.70 -3.06
CA SER A 150 -31.85 -1.93 -3.02
C SER A 150 -32.52 -1.07 -1.94
N ASP A 151 -33.83 -0.82 -2.09
CA ASP A 151 -34.58 0.01 -1.16
C ASP A 151 -34.55 -0.52 0.28
N ASP A 152 -34.52 -1.83 0.45
CA ASP A 152 -34.41 -2.51 1.74
C ASP A 152 -32.97 -2.60 2.28
N GLY A 153 -31.99 -2.14 1.50
CA GLY A 153 -30.57 -2.12 1.87
C GLY A 153 -29.88 -3.49 1.92
N LYS A 154 -30.52 -4.54 1.38
CA LYS A 154 -30.00 -5.91 1.46
C LYS A 154 -29.14 -6.32 0.27
N THR A 155 -29.21 -5.58 -0.82
CA THR A 155 -28.49 -5.91 -2.05
C THR A 155 -27.76 -4.69 -2.58
N LEU A 156 -26.52 -4.87 -3.03
CA LEU A 156 -25.77 -3.88 -3.77
C LEU A 156 -25.53 -4.39 -5.19
N THR A 157 -25.94 -3.62 -6.19
CA THR A 157 -25.66 -3.90 -7.60
C THR A 157 -24.61 -2.93 -8.13
N ILE A 158 -23.58 -3.46 -8.78
CA ILE A 158 -22.50 -2.70 -9.40
C ILE A 158 -22.44 -3.10 -10.87
N VAL A 159 -22.46 -2.12 -11.77
CA VAL A 159 -22.34 -2.35 -13.22
C VAL A 159 -20.99 -1.87 -13.71
N LEU A 160 -20.27 -2.72 -14.44
CA LEU A 160 -18.96 -2.43 -14.99
C LEU A 160 -19.07 -1.94 -16.44
N SER A 161 -18.14 -1.11 -16.87
CA SER A 161 -18.00 -0.65 -18.27
C SER A 161 -17.45 -1.72 -19.21
N TYR A 162 -16.74 -2.70 -18.65
CA TYR A 162 -16.14 -3.84 -19.33
C TYR A 162 -15.99 -5.01 -18.36
N PRO A 163 -15.96 -6.27 -18.85
CA PRO A 163 -15.77 -7.43 -17.98
C PRO A 163 -14.42 -7.37 -17.26
N CYS A 164 -14.43 -7.56 -15.94
CA CYS A 164 -13.25 -7.49 -15.09
C CYS A 164 -13.15 -8.75 -14.22
N SER A 165 -12.33 -9.72 -14.63
CA SER A 165 -12.21 -11.03 -13.98
C SER A 165 -11.58 -11.01 -12.58
N TYR A 166 -11.08 -9.85 -12.13
CA TYR A 166 -10.50 -9.65 -10.80
C TYR A 166 -11.29 -8.67 -9.93
N PHE A 167 -12.53 -8.36 -10.33
CA PHE A 167 -13.35 -7.41 -9.57
C PHE A 167 -13.71 -7.91 -8.17
N ASP A 168 -13.78 -9.22 -7.96
CA ASP A 168 -13.92 -9.84 -6.65
C ASP A 168 -12.75 -9.49 -5.71
N LYS A 169 -11.50 -9.53 -6.21
CA LYS A 169 -10.32 -9.11 -5.45
C LYS A 169 -10.34 -7.61 -5.16
N MET A 170 -10.84 -6.82 -6.11
CA MET A 170 -11.02 -5.38 -5.93
C MET A 170 -12.08 -5.09 -4.85
N ALA A 171 -13.17 -5.86 -4.81
CA ALA A 171 -14.20 -5.75 -3.78
C ALA A 171 -13.71 -6.17 -2.37
N ALA A 172 -12.53 -6.80 -2.28
CA ALA A 172 -11.85 -7.14 -1.03
C ALA A 172 -10.73 -6.15 -0.65
N PHE A 173 -10.52 -5.09 -1.45
CA PHE A 173 -9.44 -4.14 -1.23
C PHE A 173 -9.77 -3.16 -0.09
N ALA A 174 -8.77 -2.78 0.71
CA ALA A 174 -8.96 -1.94 1.90
C ALA A 174 -9.71 -0.63 1.62
N SER A 175 -9.40 0.03 0.50
CA SER A 175 -10.05 1.28 0.11
C SER A 175 -11.52 1.11 -0.31
N MET A 176 -11.98 -0.11 -0.58
CA MET A 176 -13.38 -0.45 -0.87
C MET A 176 -14.20 -0.70 0.42
N SER A 177 -13.62 -0.45 1.59
CA SER A 177 -14.36 -0.50 2.85
C SER A 177 -15.38 0.63 2.95
N PRO A 178 -16.55 0.39 3.58
CA PRO A 178 -17.58 1.41 3.73
C PRO A 178 -17.20 2.41 4.81
N VAL A 179 -17.72 3.63 4.72
CA VAL A 179 -17.67 4.66 5.76
C VAL A 179 -19.09 5.08 6.14
N GLN A 180 -19.32 5.39 7.41
CA GLN A 180 -20.64 5.78 7.88
C GLN A 180 -20.94 7.23 7.46
N GLN A 181 -21.95 7.43 6.59
CA GLN A 181 -22.32 8.74 6.06
C GLN A 181 -22.59 9.76 7.17
N ALA A 182 -23.38 9.42 8.17
CA ALA A 182 -23.73 10.33 9.25
C ALA A 182 -22.49 10.86 10.02
N THR A 183 -21.51 9.99 10.24
CA THR A 183 -20.26 10.34 10.93
C THR A 183 -19.39 11.25 10.06
N VAL A 184 -19.24 10.92 8.78
CA VAL A 184 -18.45 11.73 7.84
C VAL A 184 -19.05 13.12 7.67
N GLU A 185 -20.36 13.22 7.46
CA GLU A 185 -21.05 14.50 7.27
C GLU A 185 -21.07 15.37 8.53
N ALA A 186 -21.14 14.74 9.71
CA ALA A 186 -21.13 15.48 10.98
C ALA A 186 -19.77 16.07 11.34
N ASN A 187 -18.68 15.41 10.95
CA ASN A 187 -17.33 15.72 11.40
C ASN A 187 -16.38 16.20 10.28
N GLY A 188 -16.77 16.11 9.00
CA GLY A 188 -15.89 16.42 7.86
C GLY A 188 -14.59 15.60 7.95
N ASP A 189 -13.45 16.20 7.59
CA ASP A 189 -12.15 15.50 7.59
C ASP A 189 -11.70 15.01 8.98
N ALA A 190 -12.30 15.53 10.06
CA ALA A 190 -11.96 15.15 11.42
C ALA A 190 -12.59 13.82 11.88
N TRP A 191 -13.49 13.22 11.10
CA TRP A 191 -14.20 12.01 11.48
C TRP A 191 -13.26 10.84 11.83
N CYS A 192 -12.09 10.76 11.19
CA CYS A 192 -11.12 9.68 11.33
C CYS A 192 -9.83 10.09 12.07
N THR A 193 -9.87 11.14 12.88
CA THR A 193 -8.70 11.66 13.63
C THR A 193 -8.76 11.44 15.13
N SER A 194 -9.88 10.96 15.66
CA SER A 194 -10.09 10.72 17.09
C SER A 194 -10.96 9.48 17.30
N PRO A 195 -10.66 8.67 18.34
CA PRO A 195 -11.53 7.54 18.72
C PRO A 195 -12.98 7.93 18.97
N ASP A 196 -13.24 9.14 19.45
CA ASP A 196 -14.57 9.62 19.80
C ASP A 196 -15.50 9.80 18.57
N THR A 197 -14.91 10.00 17.41
CA THR A 197 -15.64 10.20 16.15
C THR A 197 -15.43 9.05 15.17
N TYR A 198 -14.60 8.06 15.50
CA TYR A 198 -14.21 6.99 14.58
C TYR A 198 -15.20 5.83 14.64
N VAL A 199 -16.06 5.71 13.63
CA VAL A 199 -17.00 4.60 13.48
C VAL A 199 -16.53 3.68 12.37
N CYS A 200 -16.45 2.38 12.66
CA CYS A 200 -15.96 1.35 11.76
C CYS A 200 -16.83 0.08 11.82
N ASN A 201 -16.57 -0.91 10.97
CA ASN A 201 -17.39 -2.11 10.87
C ASN A 201 -16.61 -3.42 10.95
N GLY A 202 -15.32 -3.37 11.25
CA GLY A 202 -14.46 -4.54 11.32
C GLY A 202 -14.48 -5.22 12.69
N PRO A 203 -13.68 -6.29 12.85
CA PRO A 203 -13.61 -7.08 14.09
C PRO A 203 -13.01 -6.33 15.28
N PHE A 204 -12.23 -5.28 15.02
CA PHE A 204 -11.69 -4.38 16.05
C PHE A 204 -12.13 -2.95 15.76
N MET A 205 -12.07 -2.10 16.80
CA MET A 205 -12.34 -0.67 16.72
C MET A 205 -11.29 0.12 17.50
N ILE A 206 -11.00 1.35 17.09
CA ILE A 206 -10.05 2.22 17.78
C ILE A 206 -10.68 2.70 19.10
N THR A 207 -10.00 2.46 20.21
CA THR A 207 -10.43 2.91 21.54
C THR A 207 -9.49 3.91 22.18
N GLU A 208 -8.25 3.99 21.70
CA GLU A 208 -7.27 4.98 22.11
C GLU A 208 -6.38 5.34 20.90
N TRP A 209 -6.06 6.61 20.76
CA TRP A 209 -5.08 7.09 19.79
C TRP A 209 -4.28 8.24 20.40
N THR A 210 -3.05 7.95 20.76
CA THR A 210 -2.08 8.94 21.20
C THR A 210 -1.06 9.11 20.06
N PRO A 211 -1.09 10.24 19.34
CA PRO A 211 -0.19 10.48 18.22
C PRO A 211 1.28 10.30 18.59
N SER A 212 2.04 9.65 17.69
CA SER A 212 3.47 9.33 17.89
C SER A 212 3.80 8.46 19.11
N GLU A 213 2.80 7.83 19.72
CA GLU A 213 2.97 6.90 20.83
C GLU A 213 2.33 5.56 20.52
N ARG A 214 0.99 5.51 20.45
CA ARG A 214 0.26 4.25 20.21
C ARG A 214 -1.16 4.46 19.69
N ILE A 215 -1.67 3.41 19.06
CA ILE A 215 -3.09 3.21 18.80
C ILE A 215 -3.51 1.91 19.51
N VAL A 216 -4.63 1.94 20.23
CA VAL A 216 -5.22 0.74 20.85
C VAL A 216 -6.49 0.38 20.09
N LEU A 217 -6.49 -0.85 19.59
CA LEU A 217 -7.63 -1.48 18.94
C LEU A 217 -8.27 -2.45 19.93
N SER A 218 -9.54 -2.28 20.25
CA SER A 218 -10.28 -3.22 21.10
C SER A 218 -11.28 -4.01 20.26
N LYS A 219 -11.61 -5.22 20.69
CA LYS A 219 -12.59 -6.08 20.02
C LYS A 219 -13.91 -5.35 19.86
N ASN A 220 -14.46 -5.34 18.64
CA ASN A 220 -15.74 -4.72 18.34
C ASN A 220 -16.87 -5.66 18.77
N PRO A 221 -17.69 -5.29 19.78
CA PRO A 221 -18.77 -6.16 20.27
C PRO A 221 -19.96 -6.27 19.28
N ASN A 222 -20.03 -5.34 18.32
CA ASN A 222 -21.10 -5.28 17.34
C ASN A 222 -20.72 -5.93 16.00
N TYR A 223 -19.50 -6.49 15.90
CA TYR A 223 -19.00 -7.06 14.65
C TYR A 223 -19.84 -8.25 14.17
N VAL A 224 -20.31 -8.13 12.95
CA VAL A 224 -20.88 -9.19 12.11
C VAL A 224 -20.19 -9.11 10.76
N GLY A 225 -19.58 -10.20 10.32
CA GLY A 225 -18.81 -10.20 9.06
C GLY A 225 -18.29 -11.57 8.65
N GLY A 226 -17.34 -11.58 7.73
CA GLY A 226 -16.78 -12.79 7.13
C GLY A 226 -15.79 -13.53 8.02
N TRP A 227 -15.11 -12.85 8.95
CA TRP A 227 -14.20 -13.51 9.88
C TRP A 227 -14.94 -14.26 10.97
N ASP A 228 -14.52 -15.51 11.21
CA ASP A 228 -15.04 -16.31 12.30
C ASP A 228 -14.68 -15.66 13.66
N SER A 229 -15.63 -14.98 14.28
CA SER A 229 -15.44 -14.27 15.55
C SER A 229 -15.01 -15.19 16.70
N SER A 230 -15.23 -16.52 16.61
CA SER A 230 -14.75 -17.48 17.60
C SER A 230 -13.24 -17.69 17.54
N LYS A 231 -12.61 -17.38 16.41
CA LYS A 231 -11.15 -17.42 16.21
C LYS A 231 -10.48 -16.11 16.59
N ILE A 232 -11.22 -15.02 16.77
CA ILE A 232 -10.70 -13.73 17.23
C ILE A 232 -10.62 -13.77 18.76
N VAL A 233 -9.53 -14.30 19.26
CA VAL A 233 -9.37 -14.58 20.69
C VAL A 233 -8.82 -13.41 21.52
N SER A 234 -8.06 -12.49 20.90
CA SER A 234 -7.49 -11.33 21.58
C SER A 234 -8.53 -10.25 21.82
N ASP A 235 -8.53 -9.68 23.05
CA ASP A 235 -9.43 -8.60 23.42
C ASP A 235 -8.97 -7.24 22.87
N SER A 236 -7.65 -7.08 22.65
CA SER A 236 -7.07 -5.85 22.10
C SER A 236 -5.76 -6.07 21.37
N ILE A 237 -5.41 -5.11 20.51
CA ILE A 237 -4.14 -4.99 19.81
C ILE A 237 -3.61 -3.59 20.08
N THR A 238 -2.40 -3.48 20.65
CA THR A 238 -1.72 -2.19 20.78
C THR A 238 -0.70 -2.04 19.65
N LEU A 239 -0.84 -1.00 18.86
CA LEU A 239 0.07 -0.61 17.80
C LEU A 239 1.03 0.46 18.36
N LEU A 240 2.30 0.13 18.57
CA LEU A 240 3.32 1.09 18.98
C LEU A 240 3.78 1.89 17.75
N LEU A 241 3.69 3.20 17.84
CA LEU A 241 4.08 4.13 16.78
C LEU A 241 5.57 4.49 16.92
N LEU A 242 6.42 3.46 16.73
CA LEU A 242 7.88 3.56 16.81
C LEU A 242 8.48 3.51 15.41
N GLU A 243 8.93 4.65 14.90
CA GLU A 243 9.59 4.75 13.58
C GLU A 243 11.07 4.33 13.63
N ASP A 244 11.75 4.64 14.74
CA ASP A 244 13.15 4.23 14.97
C ASP A 244 13.28 2.74 15.21
N SER A 245 14.04 2.05 14.35
CA SER A 245 14.20 0.59 14.42
C SER A 245 14.95 0.12 15.67
N SER A 246 15.85 0.94 16.23
CA SER A 246 16.55 0.60 17.49
C SER A 246 15.60 0.66 18.67
N ALA A 247 14.68 1.65 18.70
CA ALA A 247 13.63 1.72 19.70
C ALA A 247 12.64 0.53 19.57
N ALA A 248 12.26 0.16 18.34
CA ALA A 248 11.44 -1.01 18.07
C ALA A 248 12.12 -2.30 18.57
N PHE A 249 13.41 -2.47 18.29
CA PHE A 249 14.19 -3.62 18.73
C PHE A 249 14.35 -3.68 20.25
N ALA A 250 14.51 -2.53 20.89
CA ALA A 250 14.52 -2.44 22.37
C ALA A 250 13.18 -2.83 22.99
N ALA A 251 12.04 -2.40 22.39
CA ALA A 251 10.71 -2.78 22.84
C ALA A 251 10.47 -4.30 22.70
N TYR A 252 10.96 -4.93 21.63
CA TYR A 252 10.92 -6.38 21.47
C TYR A 252 11.76 -7.10 22.53
N ASN A 253 13.01 -6.69 22.71
CA ASN A 253 13.93 -7.30 23.67
C ASN A 253 13.47 -7.16 25.11
N SER A 254 12.76 -6.09 25.45
CA SER A 254 12.16 -5.89 26.79
C SER A 254 10.87 -6.70 27.01
N GLY A 255 10.28 -7.25 25.96
CA GLY A 255 8.98 -7.94 25.97
C GLY A 255 7.78 -6.98 25.96
N GLU A 256 7.97 -5.69 25.70
CA GLU A 256 6.90 -4.73 25.48
C GLU A 256 6.14 -5.02 24.17
N ALA A 257 6.87 -5.29 23.10
CA ALA A 257 6.30 -5.75 21.82
C ALA A 257 6.55 -7.24 21.61
N VAL A 258 5.54 -7.97 21.13
CA VAL A 258 5.69 -9.39 20.77
C VAL A 258 6.09 -9.59 19.31
N LEU A 259 5.94 -8.56 18.49
CA LEU A 259 6.29 -8.52 17.08
C LEU A 259 6.79 -7.13 16.71
N ILE A 260 7.89 -7.09 15.98
CA ILE A 260 8.37 -5.89 15.29
C ILE A 260 8.60 -6.21 13.81
N LYS A 261 8.40 -5.23 12.94
CA LYS A 261 8.64 -5.34 11.50
C LYS A 261 9.96 -4.68 11.07
N ASP A 262 10.40 -3.68 11.82
CA ASP A 262 11.59 -2.89 11.49
C ASP A 262 12.74 -3.29 12.41
N VAL A 263 13.61 -4.20 11.93
CA VAL A 263 14.80 -4.65 12.63
C VAL A 263 15.99 -3.80 12.18
N PRO A 264 16.84 -3.27 13.09
CA PRO A 264 18.06 -2.58 12.70
C PRO A 264 18.94 -3.48 11.83
N THR A 265 19.42 -2.98 10.70
CA THR A 265 20.18 -3.79 9.74
C THR A 265 21.49 -4.33 10.28
N ASP A 266 22.12 -3.63 11.22
CA ASP A 266 23.35 -4.04 11.91
C ASP A 266 23.12 -5.16 12.92
N GLU A 267 21.91 -5.35 13.42
CA GLU A 267 21.54 -6.46 14.30
C GLU A 267 21.22 -7.76 13.55
N ILE A 268 20.78 -7.69 12.30
CA ILE A 268 20.35 -8.85 11.49
C ILE A 268 21.40 -9.97 11.46
N PRO A 269 22.72 -9.72 11.28
CA PRO A 269 23.72 -10.80 11.27
C PRO A 269 23.82 -11.61 12.56
N SER A 270 23.35 -11.04 13.68
CA SER A 270 23.37 -11.69 15.01
C SER A 270 22.12 -12.51 15.29
N LEU A 271 21.06 -12.35 14.48
CA LEU A 271 19.77 -12.98 14.72
C LEU A 271 19.72 -14.40 14.18
N THR A 272 19.07 -15.29 14.91
CA THR A 272 18.79 -16.64 14.45
C THR A 272 17.49 -16.67 13.67
N LYS A 273 17.55 -17.12 12.41
CA LYS A 273 16.37 -17.26 11.57
C LYS A 273 15.36 -18.26 12.15
N ALA A 274 14.10 -18.08 11.86
CA ALA A 274 13.02 -18.96 12.31
C ALA A 274 13.18 -20.40 11.81
N GLU A 275 13.70 -20.61 10.59
CA GLU A 275 14.03 -21.94 10.03
C GLU A 275 15.10 -22.69 10.85
N ASP A 276 15.99 -21.96 11.51
CA ASP A 276 17.03 -22.47 12.41
C ASP A 276 16.60 -22.48 13.90
N GLY A 277 15.31 -22.27 14.15
CA GLY A 277 14.73 -22.30 15.51
C GLY A 277 14.76 -20.97 16.25
N GLY A 278 15.12 -19.88 15.59
CA GLY A 278 15.04 -18.51 16.12
C GLY A 278 13.65 -17.89 15.97
N ASP A 279 13.60 -16.56 16.03
CA ASP A 279 12.39 -15.75 15.93
C ASP A 279 12.51 -14.61 14.89
N PHE A 280 13.55 -14.66 14.07
CA PHE A 280 13.73 -13.76 12.94
C PHE A 280 13.18 -14.39 11.65
N TYR A 281 12.14 -13.76 11.10
CA TYR A 281 11.46 -14.19 9.88
C TYR A 281 11.86 -13.28 8.72
N VAL A 282 12.11 -13.87 7.55
CA VAL A 282 12.28 -13.16 6.28
C VAL A 282 11.30 -13.79 5.28
N ASP A 283 10.24 -13.05 4.97
CA ASP A 283 9.24 -13.48 4.01
C ASP A 283 9.27 -12.62 2.74
N THR A 284 8.95 -13.24 1.62
CA THR A 284 8.86 -12.55 0.33
C THR A 284 7.48 -11.91 0.18
N ILE A 285 7.46 -10.63 -0.21
CA ILE A 285 6.24 -9.92 -0.60
C ILE A 285 6.27 -9.62 -2.10
N LEU A 286 5.09 -9.55 -2.73
CA LEU A 286 4.96 -9.12 -4.12
C LEU A 286 5.12 -7.60 -4.18
N GLY A 287 6.35 -7.13 -4.22
CA GLY A 287 6.63 -5.72 -4.21
C GLY A 287 8.02 -5.39 -4.69
N THR A 288 8.24 -4.13 -5.05
CA THR A 288 9.54 -3.62 -5.48
C THR A 288 9.84 -2.31 -4.78
N TYR A 289 11.02 -2.23 -4.18
CA TYR A 289 11.60 -0.98 -3.71
C TYR A 289 12.35 -0.30 -4.85
N TYR A 290 12.10 0.96 -5.07
CA TYR A 290 12.71 1.71 -6.17
C TYR A 290 12.96 3.17 -5.81
N VAL A 291 13.73 3.84 -6.65
CA VAL A 291 14.04 5.27 -6.55
C VAL A 291 13.26 6.00 -7.64
N SER A 292 12.47 7.00 -7.25
CA SER A 292 11.73 7.86 -8.17
C SER A 292 12.56 9.10 -8.50
N MET A 293 12.69 9.42 -9.78
CA MET A 293 13.30 10.65 -10.29
C MET A 293 12.20 11.58 -10.80
N ASN A 294 12.16 12.81 -10.31
CA ASN A 294 11.14 13.78 -10.71
C ASN A 294 11.41 14.36 -12.10
N LEU A 295 10.66 13.92 -13.10
CA LEU A 295 10.83 14.36 -14.49
C LEU A 295 10.46 15.83 -14.75
N GLN A 296 9.83 16.51 -13.79
CA GLN A 296 9.60 17.95 -13.86
C GLN A 296 10.86 18.76 -13.58
N ARG A 297 11.86 18.14 -12.96
CA ARG A 297 13.17 18.78 -12.69
C ARG A 297 14.07 18.65 -13.92
N ASP A 298 14.73 19.75 -14.29
CA ASP A 298 15.64 19.78 -15.46
C ASP A 298 16.74 18.75 -15.38
N ALA A 299 17.24 18.46 -14.18
CA ALA A 299 18.24 17.43 -13.91
C ALA A 299 17.87 16.04 -14.48
N PHE A 300 16.58 15.71 -14.58
CA PHE A 300 16.13 14.36 -14.96
C PHE A 300 15.39 14.30 -16.30
N LYS A 301 15.38 15.37 -17.09
CA LYS A 301 14.72 15.37 -18.40
C LYS A 301 15.43 14.48 -19.41
N ASP A 302 16.76 14.43 -19.40
CA ASP A 302 17.54 13.56 -20.27
C ASP A 302 17.46 12.10 -19.81
N ALA A 303 16.99 11.21 -20.69
CA ALA A 303 16.90 9.79 -20.42
C ALA A 303 18.27 9.13 -20.22
N LYS A 304 19.34 9.65 -20.83
CA LYS A 304 20.71 9.15 -20.66
C LYS A 304 21.18 9.35 -19.22
N VAL A 305 20.89 10.52 -18.63
CA VAL A 305 21.20 10.80 -17.22
C VAL A 305 20.47 9.83 -16.30
N ARG A 306 19.16 9.65 -16.49
CA ARG A 306 18.38 8.71 -15.67
C ARG A 306 18.90 7.28 -15.76
N LYS A 307 19.27 6.85 -16.98
CA LYS A 307 19.87 5.53 -17.20
C LYS A 307 21.23 5.41 -16.53
N ALA A 308 22.07 6.43 -16.62
CA ALA A 308 23.38 6.46 -15.98
C ALA A 308 23.27 6.32 -14.46
N LEU A 309 22.37 7.09 -13.83
CA LEU A 309 22.11 7.00 -12.38
C LEU A 309 21.60 5.62 -11.97
N ALA A 310 20.75 5.01 -12.78
CA ALA A 310 20.25 3.66 -12.51
C ALA A 310 21.36 2.60 -12.65
N LEU A 311 22.21 2.69 -13.67
CA LEU A 311 23.32 1.75 -13.91
C LEU A 311 24.44 1.84 -12.85
N ALA A 312 24.62 2.98 -12.22
CA ALA A 312 25.61 3.19 -11.17
C ALA A 312 25.27 2.57 -9.81
N ILE A 313 24.12 1.92 -9.70
CA ILE A 313 23.71 1.25 -8.45
C ILE A 313 24.09 -0.22 -8.53
N ASP A 314 24.99 -0.66 -7.65
CA ASP A 314 25.29 -2.08 -7.42
C ASP A 314 24.13 -2.70 -6.59
N ARG A 315 23.23 -3.38 -7.28
CA ARG A 315 22.01 -3.94 -6.66
C ARG A 315 22.32 -5.14 -5.78
N ASP A 316 23.35 -5.91 -6.10
CA ASP A 316 23.79 -7.03 -5.27
C ASP A 316 24.40 -6.54 -3.96
N TYR A 317 25.20 -5.48 -4.03
CA TYR A 317 25.73 -4.83 -2.83
C TYR A 317 24.58 -4.27 -1.96
N VAL A 318 23.58 -3.60 -2.57
CA VAL A 318 22.40 -3.13 -1.86
C VAL A 318 21.67 -4.28 -1.18
N ALA A 319 21.34 -5.34 -1.92
CA ALA A 319 20.58 -6.48 -1.39
C ALA A 319 21.33 -7.23 -0.27
N ASN A 320 22.62 -7.51 -0.48
CA ASN A 320 23.39 -8.38 0.41
C ASN A 320 24.07 -7.63 1.56
N THR A 321 24.46 -6.36 1.33
CA THR A 321 25.23 -5.59 2.33
C THR A 321 24.36 -4.55 3.04
N ILE A 322 23.62 -3.71 2.28
CA ILE A 322 22.77 -2.69 2.91
C ILE A 322 21.54 -3.33 3.54
N MET A 323 20.87 -4.22 2.80
CA MET A 323 19.63 -4.90 3.23
C MET A 323 19.89 -6.23 3.96
N GLN A 324 21.16 -6.62 4.14
CA GLN A 324 21.55 -7.83 4.88
C GLN A 324 20.86 -9.12 4.40
N GLY A 325 20.58 -9.24 3.07
CA GLY A 325 19.94 -10.40 2.48
C GLY A 325 18.43 -10.51 2.72
N THR A 326 17.79 -9.45 3.23
CA THR A 326 16.32 -9.41 3.40
C THR A 326 15.59 -8.97 2.14
N TYR A 327 16.32 -8.55 1.11
CA TYR A 327 15.83 -8.16 -0.22
C TYR A 327 16.61 -8.90 -1.30
N SER A 328 16.01 -9.03 -2.47
CA SER A 328 16.67 -9.52 -3.67
C SER A 328 16.96 -8.38 -4.63
N ALA A 329 18.09 -8.46 -5.36
CA ALA A 329 18.39 -7.52 -6.43
C ALA A 329 17.31 -7.59 -7.52
N ALA A 330 16.82 -6.43 -7.97
CA ALA A 330 15.77 -6.32 -8.99
C ALA A 330 16.32 -5.69 -10.27
N SER A 331 16.08 -6.32 -11.41
CA SER A 331 16.36 -5.77 -12.75
C SER A 331 15.12 -5.16 -13.41
N ASN A 332 13.96 -5.28 -12.78
CA ASN A 332 12.65 -4.87 -13.27
C ASN A 332 11.84 -4.19 -12.17
N ILE A 333 10.86 -3.35 -12.57
CA ILE A 333 9.88 -2.75 -11.63
C ILE A 333 8.87 -3.79 -11.11
N VAL A 334 8.55 -4.79 -11.91
CA VAL A 334 7.71 -5.92 -11.49
C VAL A 334 8.62 -7.01 -10.97
N GLY A 335 8.48 -7.38 -9.70
CA GLY A 335 9.25 -8.43 -9.06
C GLY A 335 8.83 -9.84 -9.49
N PRO A 336 9.62 -10.86 -9.12
CA PRO A 336 9.26 -12.26 -9.36
C PRO A 336 7.99 -12.66 -8.59
N GLY A 337 7.27 -13.67 -9.11
CA GLY A 337 6.04 -14.19 -8.50
C GLY A 337 4.75 -13.61 -9.07
N ILE A 338 4.81 -12.53 -9.85
CA ILE A 338 3.66 -11.98 -10.57
C ILE A 338 3.44 -12.77 -11.85
N VAL A 339 2.20 -13.20 -12.09
CA VAL A 339 1.82 -13.98 -13.28
C VAL A 339 1.00 -13.14 -14.25
N ASP A 340 1.14 -13.46 -15.53
CA ASP A 340 0.29 -12.99 -16.62
C ASP A 340 -0.17 -14.18 -17.49
N GLU A 341 -0.79 -13.94 -18.61
CA GLU A 341 -1.26 -14.97 -19.55
C GLU A 341 -0.15 -15.87 -20.13
N ASN A 342 1.11 -15.42 -20.08
CA ASN A 342 2.29 -16.12 -20.59
C ASN A 342 3.11 -16.80 -19.48
N GLY A 343 2.67 -16.76 -18.23
CA GLY A 343 3.36 -17.31 -17.06
C GLY A 343 3.94 -16.21 -16.15
N TYR A 344 5.17 -16.37 -15.67
CA TYR A 344 5.79 -15.37 -14.82
C TYR A 344 6.23 -14.15 -15.63
N PHE A 345 5.62 -13.00 -15.34
CA PHE A 345 5.92 -11.74 -16.04
C PHE A 345 7.40 -11.36 -15.95
N TYR A 346 8.01 -11.53 -14.79
CA TYR A 346 9.43 -11.20 -14.59
C TYR A 346 10.35 -11.94 -15.55
N ASP A 347 10.08 -13.22 -15.79
CA ASP A 347 10.90 -14.07 -16.66
C ASP A 347 10.70 -13.75 -18.15
N ASN A 348 9.51 -13.26 -18.51
CA ASN A 348 9.12 -12.96 -19.89
C ASN A 348 9.35 -11.48 -20.27
N ALA A 349 9.47 -10.61 -19.29
CA ALA A 349 9.65 -9.19 -19.51
C ALA A 349 10.93 -8.89 -20.31
N ASN A 350 10.87 -7.87 -21.17
CA ASN A 350 12.01 -7.47 -22.01
C ASN A 350 12.58 -8.64 -22.87
N GLY A 351 11.71 -9.57 -23.30
CA GLY A 351 12.11 -10.75 -24.08
C GLY A 351 12.97 -11.74 -23.31
N GLY A 352 12.81 -11.83 -22.00
CA GLY A 352 13.56 -12.70 -21.12
C GLY A 352 14.96 -12.19 -20.78
N SER A 353 15.27 -10.93 -21.11
CA SER A 353 16.55 -10.31 -20.76
C SER A 353 16.38 -9.32 -19.62
N PRO A 354 17.29 -9.28 -18.63
CA PRO A 354 17.24 -8.29 -17.57
C PRO A 354 17.36 -6.87 -18.15
N TYR A 355 16.58 -5.92 -17.61
CA TYR A 355 16.66 -4.51 -18.02
C TYR A 355 18.01 -3.89 -17.63
N ILE A 356 18.57 -4.32 -16.50
CA ILE A 356 19.90 -3.98 -16.03
C ILE A 356 20.67 -5.30 -15.88
N ALA A 357 21.82 -5.40 -16.56
CA ALA A 357 22.65 -6.59 -16.50
C ALA A 357 23.32 -6.75 -15.12
N ASP A 358 23.71 -7.98 -14.79
CA ASP A 358 24.35 -8.32 -13.49
C ASP A 358 25.82 -7.89 -13.42
N ASP A 359 26.43 -7.50 -14.56
CA ASP A 359 27.82 -7.01 -14.61
C ASP A 359 27.90 -5.53 -14.18
N TYR A 360 28.10 -5.30 -12.89
CA TYR A 360 28.17 -3.95 -12.32
C TYR A 360 29.30 -3.09 -12.92
N GLU A 361 30.48 -3.66 -13.17
CA GLU A 361 31.60 -2.93 -13.73
C GLU A 361 31.31 -2.43 -15.17
N ALA A 362 30.67 -3.28 -15.97
CA ALA A 362 30.20 -2.88 -17.30
C ALA A 362 29.10 -1.82 -17.22
N ASN A 363 28.15 -1.95 -16.27
CA ASN A 363 27.10 -0.98 -16.02
C ASN A 363 27.69 0.40 -15.62
N LEU A 364 28.69 0.41 -14.73
CA LEU A 364 29.32 1.65 -14.27
C LEU A 364 30.11 2.33 -15.41
N ALA A 365 30.76 1.55 -16.26
CA ALA A 365 31.43 2.08 -17.45
C ALA A 365 30.46 2.73 -18.44
N GLU A 366 29.32 2.08 -18.69
CA GLU A 366 28.26 2.63 -19.54
C GLU A 366 27.60 3.87 -18.89
N ALA A 367 27.42 3.89 -17.57
CA ALA A 367 26.92 5.06 -16.84
C ALA A 367 27.78 6.29 -17.07
N LYS A 368 29.10 6.16 -16.93
CA LYS A 368 30.05 7.25 -17.18
C LYS A 368 29.99 7.76 -18.61
N LYS A 369 29.90 6.85 -19.58
CA LYS A 369 29.78 7.20 -21.01
C LYS A 369 28.47 7.94 -21.29
N LEU A 370 27.33 7.49 -20.71
CA LEU A 370 26.03 8.14 -20.88
C LEU A 370 26.00 9.56 -20.30
N LEU A 371 26.67 9.79 -19.17
CA LEU A 371 26.82 11.12 -18.59
C LEU A 371 27.68 12.04 -19.47
N GLU A 372 28.79 11.53 -20.03
CA GLU A 372 29.60 12.27 -20.98
C GLU A 372 28.79 12.65 -22.23
N GLU A 373 28.03 11.70 -22.81
CA GLU A 373 27.12 11.94 -23.93
C GLU A 373 26.01 12.92 -23.64
N ALA A 374 25.57 13.02 -22.36
CA ALA A 374 24.59 13.99 -21.90
C ALA A 374 25.18 15.37 -21.63
N GLY A 375 26.52 15.53 -21.79
CA GLY A 375 27.21 16.79 -21.59
C GLY A 375 27.78 17.02 -20.18
N TYR A 376 27.84 15.96 -19.35
CA TYR A 376 28.33 16.02 -17.97
C TYR A 376 29.51 15.04 -17.76
N PRO A 377 30.66 15.22 -18.45
CA PRO A 377 31.81 14.34 -18.28
C PRO A 377 32.26 14.39 -16.82
N ASN A 378 32.37 13.23 -16.16
CA ASN A 378 32.69 13.11 -14.74
C ASN A 378 31.78 13.94 -13.81
N GLY A 379 30.53 14.16 -14.20
CA GLY A 379 29.58 14.96 -13.44
C GLY A 379 29.77 16.47 -13.53
N GLU A 380 30.74 16.96 -14.29
CA GLU A 380 31.04 18.39 -14.39
C GLU A 380 29.81 19.18 -14.89
N GLY A 381 29.42 20.19 -14.12
CA GLY A 381 28.27 21.04 -14.44
C GLY A 381 26.92 20.45 -14.13
N TYR A 382 26.83 19.20 -13.64
CA TYR A 382 25.57 18.64 -13.18
C TYR A 382 25.12 19.32 -11.87
N PRO A 383 23.82 19.66 -11.70
CA PRO A 383 23.35 20.33 -10.49
C PRO A 383 23.44 19.39 -9.29
N THR A 384 23.54 19.98 -8.09
CA THR A 384 23.31 19.24 -6.86
C THR A 384 21.84 18.82 -6.81
N ILE A 385 21.60 17.55 -6.50
CA ILE A 385 20.26 16.96 -6.37
C ILE A 385 19.97 16.54 -4.93
N GLU A 386 18.70 16.57 -4.54
CA GLU A 386 18.26 16.16 -3.21
C GLU A 386 17.56 14.81 -3.26
N TYR A 387 17.96 13.91 -2.38
CA TYR A 387 17.26 12.64 -2.14
C TYR A 387 16.38 12.74 -0.91
N SER A 388 15.08 12.64 -1.10
CA SER A 388 14.09 12.66 -0.02
C SER A 388 13.77 11.24 0.46
N THR A 389 13.84 11.03 1.77
CA THR A 389 13.53 9.75 2.42
C THR A 389 12.91 9.98 3.79
N ASN A 390 12.22 8.96 4.32
CA ASN A 390 11.87 8.94 5.74
C ASN A 390 12.97 8.27 6.57
N ASP A 391 13.02 8.61 7.85
CA ASP A 391 14.05 8.16 8.79
C ASP A 391 13.61 6.85 9.47
N ALA A 392 13.62 5.75 8.72
CA ALA A 392 13.27 4.43 9.23
C ALA A 392 14.18 3.34 8.65
N GLY A 393 14.62 2.42 9.49
CA GLY A 393 15.34 1.20 9.11
C GLY A 393 16.48 1.46 8.13
N TYR A 394 16.49 0.73 7.04
CA TYR A 394 17.53 0.77 6.00
C TYR A 394 17.43 1.96 5.03
N HIS A 395 16.44 2.84 5.14
CA HIS A 395 16.24 3.92 4.17
C HIS A 395 17.39 4.93 4.17
N VAL A 396 17.90 5.26 5.36
CA VAL A 396 19.04 6.18 5.50
C VAL A 396 20.34 5.55 5.03
N PRO A 397 20.71 4.33 5.46
CA PRO A 397 21.88 3.62 4.90
C PRO A 397 21.84 3.50 3.37
N LEU A 398 20.68 3.26 2.77
CA LEU A 398 20.53 3.24 1.32
C LEU A 398 20.79 4.63 0.69
N ALA A 399 20.26 5.70 1.30
CA ALA A 399 20.48 7.07 0.83
C ALA A 399 21.98 7.44 0.85
N GLU A 400 22.69 7.06 1.91
CA GLU A 400 24.14 7.26 2.06
C GLU A 400 24.92 6.46 1.01
N TYR A 401 24.50 5.23 0.71
CA TYR A 401 25.09 4.46 -0.38
C TYR A 401 24.87 5.13 -1.74
N LEU A 402 23.65 5.62 -2.03
CA LEU A 402 23.38 6.33 -3.28
C LEU A 402 24.20 7.62 -3.39
N GLN A 403 24.40 8.33 -2.29
CA GLN A 403 25.27 9.51 -2.24
C GLN A 403 26.71 9.15 -2.65
N GLN A 404 27.23 8.02 -2.17
CA GLN A 404 28.55 7.53 -2.55
C GLN A 404 28.58 7.07 -4.02
N ALA A 405 27.66 6.19 -4.45
CA ALA A 405 27.63 5.62 -5.79
C ALA A 405 27.51 6.68 -6.89
N TRP A 406 26.66 7.70 -6.66
CA TRP A 406 26.55 8.82 -7.61
C TRP A 406 27.69 9.83 -7.46
N GLY A 407 28.30 9.93 -6.27
CA GLY A 407 29.54 10.65 -6.04
C GLY A 407 30.71 10.13 -6.90
N ASP A 408 30.76 8.81 -7.12
CA ASP A 408 31.74 8.17 -8.01
C ASP A 408 31.53 8.49 -9.51
N LEU A 409 30.37 9.02 -9.86
CA LEU A 409 30.07 9.64 -11.15
C LEU A 409 30.34 11.15 -11.18
N GLY A 410 30.75 11.75 -10.05
CA GLY A 410 30.96 13.20 -9.89
C GLY A 410 29.68 13.98 -9.60
N ILE A 411 28.58 13.30 -9.25
CA ILE A 411 27.30 13.94 -8.93
C ILE A 411 27.16 14.16 -7.44
N THR A 412 26.78 15.37 -7.04
CA THR A 412 26.55 15.71 -5.63
C THR A 412 25.12 15.44 -5.24
N LEU A 413 24.91 14.54 -4.27
CA LEU A 413 23.61 14.21 -3.67
C LEU A 413 23.56 14.74 -2.23
N THR A 414 22.49 15.45 -1.88
CA THR A 414 22.14 15.78 -0.49
C THR A 414 21.00 14.91 -0.01
N ILE A 415 20.95 14.59 1.28
CA ILE A 415 19.93 13.72 1.85
C ILE A 415 18.98 14.57 2.70
N ASN A 416 17.70 14.51 2.40
CA ASN A 416 16.63 15.14 3.16
C ASN A 416 15.80 14.04 3.87
N LYS A 417 15.95 13.99 5.21
CA LYS A 417 15.20 13.04 6.06
C LYS A 417 13.95 13.71 6.60
N MET A 418 12.84 13.03 6.48
CA MET A 418 11.52 13.54 6.87
C MET A 418 10.79 12.48 7.71
N GLU A 419 9.89 12.91 8.58
CA GLU A 419 8.87 12.05 9.19
C GLU A 419 7.96 11.46 8.10
N TRP A 420 7.50 10.22 8.27
CA TRP A 420 6.68 9.53 7.27
C TRP A 420 5.42 10.30 6.88
N SER A 421 4.72 10.86 7.87
CA SER A 421 3.50 11.65 7.66
C SER A 421 3.72 12.95 6.88
N SER A 422 4.95 13.47 6.86
CA SER A 422 5.34 14.62 6.06
C SER A 422 5.92 14.22 4.70
N PHE A 423 6.62 13.09 4.66
CA PHE A 423 7.27 12.58 3.45
C PHE A 423 6.25 12.16 2.38
N THR A 424 5.20 11.44 2.77
CA THR A 424 4.22 10.92 1.82
C THR A 424 3.45 12.00 1.06
N PRO A 425 2.89 13.05 1.70
CA PRO A 425 2.23 14.13 0.96
C PRO A 425 3.22 14.96 0.12
N ALA A 426 4.43 15.25 0.62
CA ALA A 426 5.46 15.98 -0.15
C ALA A 426 5.84 15.20 -1.42
N ARG A 427 6.03 13.89 -1.31
CA ARG A 427 6.31 13.02 -2.47
C ARG A 427 5.15 13.03 -3.47
N ARG A 428 3.89 12.93 -3.04
CA ARG A 428 2.72 13.02 -3.93
C ARG A 428 2.60 14.38 -4.63
N ALA A 429 2.94 15.44 -3.92
CA ALA A 429 2.97 16.80 -4.50
C ALA A 429 4.14 17.03 -5.47
N GLY A 430 5.08 16.07 -5.61
CA GLY A 430 6.27 16.24 -6.45
C GLY A 430 7.32 17.19 -5.84
N GLU A 431 7.31 17.36 -4.53
CA GLU A 431 8.24 18.22 -3.79
C GLU A 431 9.56 17.50 -3.48
N TYR A 432 10.20 16.96 -4.50
CA TYR A 432 11.48 16.24 -4.42
C TYR A 432 12.22 16.35 -5.75
N ASP A 433 13.53 16.11 -5.74
CA ASP A 433 14.30 15.82 -6.95
C ASP A 433 14.36 14.32 -7.19
N VAL A 434 14.77 13.56 -6.18
CA VAL A 434 14.78 12.11 -6.13
C VAL A 434 14.15 11.66 -4.81
N ALA A 435 13.35 10.61 -4.82
CA ALA A 435 12.73 10.11 -3.61
C ALA A 435 12.77 8.57 -3.55
N ARG A 436 12.90 8.04 -2.33
CA ARG A 436 12.64 6.62 -2.11
C ARG A 436 11.18 6.31 -2.41
N ASN A 437 10.94 5.14 -2.92
CA ASN A 437 9.60 4.65 -3.16
C ASN A 437 9.54 3.13 -3.01
N GLY A 438 8.34 2.58 -2.93
CA GLY A 438 8.07 1.17 -2.95
C GLY A 438 6.63 0.93 -3.37
N TRP A 439 6.39 -0.15 -4.07
CA TRP A 439 5.06 -0.60 -4.43
C TRP A 439 4.89 -2.05 -4.01
N VAL A 440 3.92 -2.32 -3.18
CA VAL A 440 3.42 -3.66 -2.89
C VAL A 440 2.18 -3.85 -3.76
N MET A 441 2.10 -4.98 -4.46
CA MET A 441 0.98 -5.25 -5.36
C MET A 441 -0.34 -5.29 -4.60
N ASP A 442 -1.34 -4.62 -5.14
CA ASP A 442 -2.70 -4.60 -4.58
C ASP A 442 -3.37 -5.98 -4.73
N TYR A 443 -3.01 -6.73 -5.76
CA TYR A 443 -3.42 -8.11 -6.02
C TYR A 443 -2.38 -8.80 -6.93
N ASN A 444 -2.40 -10.14 -7.00
CA ASN A 444 -1.44 -10.90 -7.78
C ASN A 444 -1.79 -10.88 -9.29
N LEU A 445 -1.57 -9.73 -9.92
CA LEU A 445 -1.63 -9.53 -11.38
C LEU A 445 -0.49 -8.61 -11.81
N SER A 446 -0.01 -8.76 -13.05
CA SER A 446 1.00 -7.88 -13.61
C SER A 446 0.52 -6.42 -13.66
N LEU A 447 1.40 -5.46 -13.31
CA LEU A 447 1.15 -4.02 -13.42
C LEU A 447 0.77 -3.57 -14.85
N ILE A 448 1.06 -4.36 -15.87
CA ILE A 448 0.63 -4.10 -17.25
C ILE A 448 -0.89 -3.99 -17.34
N HIS A 449 -1.63 -4.80 -16.57
CA HIS A 449 -3.09 -4.73 -16.55
C HIS A 449 -3.64 -3.54 -15.75
N ILE A 450 -2.84 -2.96 -14.86
CA ILE A 450 -3.19 -1.80 -14.03
C ILE A 450 -2.78 -0.49 -14.71
N SER A 451 -1.63 -0.52 -15.38
CA SER A 451 -1.01 0.65 -16.02
C SER A 451 -1.19 0.67 -17.53
N GLU A 452 -2.17 -0.04 -18.09
CA GLU A 452 -2.48 0.10 -19.51
C GLU A 452 -2.71 1.58 -19.84
N PRO A 453 -1.83 2.19 -20.68
CA PRO A 453 -1.85 3.63 -20.91
C PRO A 453 -2.99 4.08 -21.81
N THR A 454 -4.02 3.26 -21.97
CA THR A 454 -5.20 3.60 -22.79
C THR A 454 -5.95 4.80 -22.24
N ARG A 455 -5.59 5.30 -21.06
CA ARG A 455 -6.15 6.52 -20.44
C ARG A 455 -5.15 7.42 -19.73
N LEU A 456 -3.90 7.49 -20.19
CA LEU A 456 -3.08 8.67 -19.93
C LEU A 456 -3.67 9.84 -20.72
N ARG A 457 -4.59 10.53 -20.13
CA ARG A 457 -5.04 11.86 -20.53
C ARG A 457 -4.52 12.91 -19.60
#